data_369d39264785bb9d8c3a1df8f59c39db
#
_entry.id   369d39264785bb9d8c3a1df8f59c39db
#
_cell.length_a   1.000
_cell.length_b   1.000
_cell.length_c   1.000
_cell.angle_alpha   90.00
_cell.angle_beta   90.00
_cell.angle_gamma   90.00
#
_symmetry.space_group_name_H-M   'P 1'
#
loop_
_entity.id
_entity.type
_entity.pdbx_description
1 polymer ?
#
loop_
_entity_poly.entity_id
_entity_poly.type
_entity_poly.pdbx_seq_one_letter_code
_entity_poly.pdbx_strand_id
1 'polypeptide(L)'
;PRPVGGRLVSGAILFFAPLAVLCVLLILKRLVFGIGSVTALNGGYPWGLWIAFDLLVGTGFACGGWALAWTVYIFNKGKYHALVRPALLASLFGYSLGGLSITIDMGRYWHLPYFYIPGQFNTNSVLFETAFCMTVYIIVVTLEFAPVWLGFFGLKKWFNKLNKIMFFIIALGALLPMMHQSSMGSLMIVAGHKVHPVWQSYEALPI
;
A
#
# COMPACT_ATOMS: atom_id res chain seq x y z
N PRO A 1 -32.22 -7.27 5.94
CA PRO A 1 -31.29 -6.62 6.87
C PRO A 1 -31.59 -5.13 6.91
N ARG A 2 -31.91 -4.61 8.09
CA ARG A 2 -32.09 -3.16 8.25
C ARG A 2 -30.69 -2.52 8.26
N PRO A 3 -30.48 -1.38 7.56
CA PRO A 3 -29.19 -0.69 7.60
C PRO A 3 -28.88 -0.29 9.05
N VAL A 4 -27.68 -0.61 9.50
CA VAL A 4 -27.15 -0.20 10.81
C VAL A 4 -26.91 1.31 10.75
N GLY A 5 -27.77 2.09 11.41
CA GLY A 5 -27.71 3.56 11.38
C GLY A 5 -28.80 4.18 10.49
N GLY A 6 -29.89 4.62 11.08
CA GLY A 6 -31.12 5.03 10.39
C GLY A 6 -31.07 6.30 9.55
N ARG A 7 -29.95 7.03 9.41
CA ARG A 7 -29.81 8.22 8.57
C ARG A 7 -28.49 8.19 7.85
N LEU A 8 -28.54 8.30 6.51
CA LEU A 8 -27.35 8.45 5.66
C LEU A 8 -26.55 9.74 5.97
N VAL A 9 -27.24 10.79 6.36
CA VAL A 9 -26.63 12.07 6.75
C VAL A 9 -26.62 12.16 8.28
N SER A 10 -25.45 12.01 8.87
CA SER A 10 -25.17 12.21 10.29
C SER A 10 -24.39 13.52 10.50
N GLY A 11 -24.38 14.04 11.74
CA GLY A 11 -23.58 15.23 12.07
C GLY A 11 -22.10 15.06 11.75
N ALA A 12 -21.56 13.85 11.91
CA ALA A 12 -20.19 13.53 11.52
C ALA A 12 -19.97 13.69 10.01
N ILE A 13 -20.89 13.21 9.18
CA ILE A 13 -20.79 13.37 7.71
C ILE A 13 -20.84 14.85 7.33
N LEU A 14 -21.74 15.65 7.94
CA LEU A 14 -21.83 17.08 7.68
C LEU A 14 -20.52 17.81 8.06
N PHE A 15 -19.82 17.37 9.10
CA PHE A 15 -18.54 17.92 9.50
C PHE A 15 -17.39 17.52 8.57
N PHE A 16 -17.31 16.24 8.19
CA PHE A 16 -16.19 15.73 7.40
C PHE A 16 -16.37 15.91 5.88
N ALA A 17 -17.60 16.05 5.37
CA ALA A 17 -17.84 16.20 3.94
C ALA A 17 -17.19 17.46 3.34
N PRO A 18 -17.27 18.67 3.95
CA PRO A 18 -16.57 19.84 3.43
C PRO A 18 -15.06 19.65 3.39
N LEU A 19 -14.48 18.99 4.40
CA LEU A 19 -13.06 18.68 4.46
C LEU A 19 -12.66 17.70 3.34
N ALA A 20 -13.46 16.66 3.10
CA ALA A 20 -13.24 15.73 2.01
C ALA A 20 -13.32 16.41 0.63
N VAL A 21 -14.29 17.31 0.44
CA VAL A 21 -14.42 18.10 -0.79
C VAL A 21 -13.18 18.99 -0.98
N LEU A 22 -12.74 19.67 0.07
CA LEU A 22 -11.52 20.48 0.02
C LEU A 22 -10.29 19.64 -0.36
N CYS A 23 -10.12 18.46 0.24
CA CYS A 23 -9.04 17.55 -0.11
C CYS A 23 -9.08 17.14 -1.60
N VAL A 24 -10.26 16.79 -2.12
CA VAL A 24 -10.43 16.45 -3.54
C VAL A 24 -10.07 17.64 -4.43
N LEU A 25 -10.53 18.85 -4.10
CA LEU A 25 -10.20 20.06 -4.86
C LEU A 25 -8.69 20.37 -4.86
N LEU A 26 -8.02 20.18 -3.72
CA LEU A 26 -6.56 20.34 -3.61
C LEU A 26 -5.82 19.28 -4.44
N ILE A 27 -6.27 18.02 -4.45
CA ILE A 27 -5.71 16.97 -5.30
C ILE A 27 -5.91 17.31 -6.77
N LEU A 28 -7.08 17.76 -7.19
CA LEU A 28 -7.34 18.19 -8.56
C LEU A 28 -6.45 19.36 -8.96
N LYS A 29 -6.34 20.38 -8.09
CA LYS A 29 -5.43 21.52 -8.28
C LYS A 29 -3.99 21.04 -8.46
N ARG A 30 -3.53 20.11 -7.64
CA ARG A 30 -2.19 19.49 -7.71
C ARG A 30 -1.97 18.78 -9.04
N LEU A 31 -2.95 18.03 -9.55
CA LEU A 31 -2.84 17.29 -10.80
C LEU A 31 -2.73 18.24 -12.01
N VAL A 32 -3.41 19.38 -11.98
CA VAL A 32 -3.40 20.35 -13.08
C VAL A 32 -2.20 21.31 -13.03
N PHE A 33 -1.92 21.87 -11.84
CA PHE A 33 -0.93 22.95 -11.67
C PHE A 33 0.40 22.46 -11.09
N GLY A 34 0.53 21.16 -10.83
CA GLY A 34 1.71 20.55 -10.24
C GLY A 34 1.76 20.64 -8.70
N ILE A 35 2.71 19.89 -8.11
CA ILE A 35 2.78 19.71 -6.65
C ILE A 35 3.11 21.01 -5.90
N GLY A 36 3.94 21.87 -6.46
CA GLY A 36 4.32 23.15 -5.86
C GLY A 36 3.18 24.14 -5.69
N SER A 37 2.01 23.91 -6.34
CA SER A 37 0.83 24.77 -6.21
C SER A 37 0.05 24.56 -4.90
N VAL A 38 0.26 23.43 -4.24
CA VAL A 38 -0.47 23.01 -3.03
C VAL A 38 0.46 22.66 -1.87
N THR A 39 1.75 22.49 -2.15
CA THR A 39 2.78 22.15 -1.17
C THR A 39 4.02 23.01 -1.38
N ALA A 40 4.91 23.08 -0.40
CA ALA A 40 6.24 23.70 -0.51
C ALA A 40 7.32 22.73 -1.05
N LEU A 41 6.92 21.57 -1.59
CA LEU A 41 7.86 20.57 -2.10
C LEU A 41 8.53 21.04 -3.38
N ASN A 42 9.85 20.84 -3.44
CA ASN A 42 10.69 21.11 -4.59
C ASN A 42 11.73 19.98 -4.76
N GLY A 43 12.57 20.04 -5.80
CA GLY A 43 13.58 19.02 -6.08
C GLY A 43 14.66 18.83 -5.01
N GLY A 44 14.71 19.66 -3.97
CA GLY A 44 15.62 19.53 -2.84
C GLY A 44 15.13 18.57 -1.75
N TYR A 45 13.86 18.17 -1.79
CA TYR A 45 13.28 17.24 -0.81
C TYR A 45 13.20 15.85 -1.41
N PRO A 46 13.70 14.80 -0.72
CA PRO A 46 13.65 13.42 -1.20
C PRO A 46 12.22 12.85 -1.20
N TRP A 47 11.37 13.30 -0.26
CA TRP A 47 9.96 12.95 -0.14
C TRP A 47 9.20 14.02 0.65
N GLY A 48 7.88 14.02 0.52
CA GLY A 48 6.98 14.86 1.31
C GLY A 48 6.50 14.16 2.58
N LEU A 49 5.86 14.94 3.45
CA LEU A 49 5.25 14.45 4.68
C LEU A 49 4.18 13.38 4.40
N TRP A 50 3.48 13.48 3.28
CA TRP A 50 2.47 12.52 2.83
C TRP A 50 3.06 11.14 2.64
N ILE A 51 4.13 11.02 1.87
CA ILE A 51 4.82 9.73 1.67
C ILE A 51 5.29 9.17 3.00
N ALA A 52 5.93 9.99 3.85
CA ALA A 52 6.43 9.51 5.13
C ALA A 52 5.30 8.97 6.01
N PHE A 53 4.18 9.70 6.11
CA PHE A 53 3.05 9.30 6.93
C PHE A 53 2.29 8.11 6.33
N ASP A 54 1.86 8.21 5.07
CA ASP A 54 1.01 7.21 4.44
C ASP A 54 1.76 5.92 4.15
N LEU A 55 3.04 6.01 3.80
CA LEU A 55 3.87 4.85 3.60
C LEU A 55 4.07 4.09 4.92
N LEU A 56 4.44 4.79 6.00
CA LEU A 56 4.63 4.16 7.31
C LEU A 56 3.31 3.63 7.89
N VAL A 57 2.24 4.41 7.84
CA VAL A 57 0.93 4.00 8.35
C VAL A 57 0.30 2.95 7.45
N GLY A 58 0.29 3.16 6.14
CA GLY A 58 -0.30 2.22 5.18
C GLY A 58 0.40 0.87 5.19
N THR A 59 1.73 0.85 5.14
CA THR A 59 2.51 -0.40 5.22
C THR A 59 2.45 -1.01 6.61
N GLY A 60 2.40 -0.23 7.68
CA GLY A 60 2.25 -0.72 9.05
C GLY A 60 0.94 -1.49 9.25
N PHE A 61 -0.19 -0.96 8.78
CA PHE A 61 -1.47 -1.70 8.76
C PHE A 61 -1.41 -2.97 7.92
N ALA A 62 -0.74 -2.91 6.79
CA ALA A 62 -0.58 -4.04 5.90
C ALA A 62 0.30 -5.14 6.49
N CYS A 63 1.35 -4.79 7.25
CA CYS A 63 2.17 -5.75 7.98
C CYS A 63 1.39 -6.52 9.05
N GLY A 64 0.33 -5.94 9.62
CA GLY A 64 -0.59 -6.64 10.51
C GLY A 64 -1.26 -7.85 9.84
N GLY A 65 -1.68 -7.70 8.60
CA GLY A 65 -2.24 -8.81 7.80
C GLY A 65 -1.22 -9.91 7.51
N TRP A 66 -0.01 -9.53 7.16
CA TRP A 66 1.10 -10.45 6.97
C TRP A 66 1.45 -11.22 8.25
N ALA A 67 1.59 -10.54 9.39
CA ALA A 67 1.88 -11.18 10.67
C ALA A 67 0.78 -12.18 11.07
N LEU A 68 -0.49 -11.88 10.78
CA LEU A 68 -1.59 -12.79 11.00
C LEU A 68 -1.54 -13.99 10.05
N ALA A 69 -1.22 -13.79 8.77
CA ALA A 69 -1.05 -14.88 7.81
C ALA A 69 0.06 -15.84 8.26
N TRP A 70 1.19 -15.34 8.73
CA TRP A 70 2.25 -16.16 9.32
C TRP A 70 1.77 -16.93 10.54
N THR A 71 1.05 -16.26 11.43
CA THR A 71 0.51 -16.91 12.65
C THR A 71 -0.42 -18.07 12.30
N VAL A 72 -1.27 -17.92 11.30
CA VAL A 72 -2.26 -18.93 10.93
C VAL A 72 -1.64 -20.05 10.11
N TYR A 73 -0.87 -19.70 9.05
CA TYR A 73 -0.42 -20.68 8.05
C TYR A 73 0.95 -21.29 8.38
N ILE A 74 1.89 -20.52 8.92
CA ILE A 74 3.23 -21.03 9.25
C ILE A 74 3.28 -21.59 10.66
N PHE A 75 2.77 -20.84 11.67
CA PHE A 75 2.73 -21.31 13.06
C PHE A 75 1.52 -22.20 13.37
N ASN A 76 0.71 -22.53 12.35
CA ASN A 76 -0.44 -23.43 12.42
C ASN A 76 -1.44 -23.11 13.55
N LYS A 77 -1.71 -21.81 13.80
CA LYS A 77 -2.67 -21.35 14.79
C LYS A 77 -4.06 -21.16 14.18
N GLY A 78 -4.68 -22.24 13.71
CA GLY A 78 -5.95 -22.23 12.96
C GLY A 78 -7.12 -21.56 13.68
N LYS A 79 -7.08 -21.40 15.01
CA LYS A 79 -8.11 -20.66 15.77
C LYS A 79 -8.28 -19.19 15.33
N TYR A 80 -7.24 -18.60 14.73
CA TYR A 80 -7.25 -17.23 14.24
C TYR A 80 -7.64 -17.10 12.74
N HIS A 81 -7.99 -18.21 12.10
CA HIS A 81 -8.32 -18.22 10.66
C HIS A 81 -9.49 -17.28 10.30
N ALA A 82 -10.44 -17.09 11.21
CA ALA A 82 -11.56 -16.15 10.99
C ALA A 82 -11.11 -14.69 10.80
N LEU A 83 -9.93 -14.31 11.35
CA LEU A 83 -9.38 -12.96 11.26
C LEU A 83 -8.59 -12.73 9.96
N VAL A 84 -8.27 -13.77 9.19
CA VAL A 84 -7.44 -13.65 7.98
C VAL A 84 -8.11 -12.77 6.93
N ARG A 85 -9.42 -12.92 6.70
CA ARG A 85 -10.15 -12.12 5.70
C ARG A 85 -10.15 -10.61 6.00
N PRO A 86 -10.55 -10.17 7.22
CA PRO A 86 -10.49 -8.75 7.55
C PRO A 86 -9.04 -8.23 7.56
N ALA A 87 -8.06 -9.04 7.94
CA ALA A 87 -6.66 -8.65 7.92
C ALA A 87 -6.13 -8.46 6.47
N LEU A 88 -6.46 -9.37 5.55
CA LEU A 88 -6.14 -9.21 4.12
C LEU A 88 -6.81 -7.98 3.52
N LEU A 89 -8.04 -7.68 3.90
CA LEU A 89 -8.73 -6.48 3.45
C LEU A 89 -8.04 -5.21 3.96
N ALA A 90 -7.62 -5.19 5.24
CA ALA A 90 -6.86 -4.09 5.82
C ALA A 90 -5.51 -3.91 5.11
N SER A 91 -4.80 -5.00 4.79
CA SER A 91 -3.56 -4.98 4.01
C SER A 91 -3.79 -4.41 2.60
N LEU A 92 -4.84 -4.85 1.93
CA LEU A 92 -5.18 -4.37 0.58
C LEU A 92 -5.44 -2.86 0.58
N PHE A 93 -6.23 -2.37 1.51
CA PHE A 93 -6.47 -0.93 1.65
C PHE A 93 -5.20 -0.17 2.04
N GLY A 94 -4.42 -0.66 2.99
CA GLY A 94 -3.18 -0.03 3.44
C GLY A 94 -2.19 0.17 2.28
N TYR A 95 -1.90 -0.88 1.52
CA TYR A 95 -0.98 -0.78 0.37
C TYR A 95 -1.56 0.02 -0.80
N SER A 96 -2.87 -0.11 -1.08
CA SER A 96 -3.50 0.64 -2.17
C SER A 96 -3.51 2.14 -1.88
N LEU A 97 -3.83 2.53 -0.64
CA LEU A 97 -3.78 3.93 -0.22
C LEU A 97 -2.35 4.46 -0.18
N GLY A 98 -1.39 3.67 0.32
CA GLY A 98 0.03 4.03 0.28
C GLY A 98 0.53 4.25 -1.16
N GLY A 99 0.20 3.36 -2.10
CA GLY A 99 0.54 3.52 -3.51
C GLY A 99 -0.12 4.76 -4.16
N LEU A 100 -1.37 5.05 -3.79
CA LEU A 100 -2.07 6.25 -4.23
C LEU A 100 -1.38 7.51 -3.70
N SER A 101 -0.99 7.52 -2.44
CA SER A 101 -0.28 8.64 -1.81
C SER A 101 1.05 8.93 -2.49
N ILE A 102 1.83 7.90 -2.83
CA ILE A 102 3.06 8.04 -3.61
C ILE A 102 2.77 8.71 -4.95
N THR A 103 1.71 8.28 -5.64
CA THR A 103 1.31 8.87 -6.93
C THR A 103 0.92 10.34 -6.79
N ILE A 104 0.24 10.69 -5.70
CA ILE A 104 -0.16 12.09 -5.41
C ILE A 104 1.07 12.95 -5.07
N ASP A 105 2.06 12.41 -4.37
CA ASP A 105 3.24 13.17 -3.93
C ASP A 105 4.34 13.24 -5.01
N MET A 106 4.28 12.39 -6.03
CA MET A 106 5.24 12.36 -7.12
C MET A 106 5.07 13.59 -8.03
N GLY A 107 6.10 14.41 -8.18
CA GLY A 107 6.05 15.65 -8.99
C GLY A 107 5.55 15.43 -10.42
N ARG A 108 6.05 14.38 -11.08
CA ARG A 108 5.70 14.01 -12.48
C ARG A 108 4.96 12.68 -12.51
N TYR A 109 3.74 12.64 -12.01
CA TYR A 109 2.94 11.41 -11.91
C TYR A 109 2.72 10.70 -13.27
N TRP A 110 2.78 11.42 -14.41
CA TRP A 110 2.67 10.83 -15.73
C TRP A 110 3.90 9.99 -16.13
N HIS A 111 5.00 10.06 -15.39
CA HIS A 111 6.15 9.17 -15.53
C HIS A 111 5.99 7.84 -14.81
N LEU A 112 4.92 7.64 -14.03
CA LEU A 112 4.65 6.38 -13.32
C LEU A 112 4.73 5.14 -14.23
N PRO A 113 4.20 5.14 -15.47
CA PRO A 113 4.34 4.01 -16.39
C PRO A 113 5.79 3.64 -16.73
N TYR A 114 6.72 4.57 -16.63
CA TYR A 114 8.14 4.31 -16.94
C TYR A 114 8.80 3.31 -16.00
N PHE A 115 8.24 3.11 -14.79
CA PHE A 115 8.66 2.05 -13.88
C PHE A 115 8.45 0.64 -14.44
N TYR A 116 7.63 0.49 -15.48
CA TYR A 116 7.27 -0.81 -16.06
C TYR A 116 7.78 -0.98 -17.49
N ILE A 117 8.38 0.06 -18.09
CA ILE A 117 8.88 0.02 -19.46
C ILE A 117 10.37 -0.32 -19.45
N PRO A 118 10.81 -1.46 -20.04
CA PRO A 118 12.21 -1.81 -20.11
C PRO A 118 13.06 -0.70 -20.75
N GLY A 119 14.21 -0.39 -20.13
CA GLY A 119 15.10 0.70 -20.59
C GLY A 119 14.78 2.10 -20.05
N GLN A 120 13.64 2.29 -19.38
CA GLN A 120 13.26 3.58 -18.77
C GLN A 120 13.54 3.61 -17.26
N PHE A 121 13.82 2.48 -16.65
CA PHE A 121 14.08 2.36 -15.20
C PHE A 121 15.50 1.86 -14.94
N ASN A 122 16.01 2.21 -13.75
CA ASN A 122 17.30 1.73 -13.26
C ASN A 122 17.05 0.66 -12.19
N THR A 123 17.47 -0.57 -12.47
CA THR A 123 17.33 -1.73 -11.56
C THR A 123 18.11 -1.57 -10.25
N ASN A 124 19.16 -0.71 -10.24
CA ASN A 124 19.93 -0.42 -9.04
C ASN A 124 19.33 0.72 -8.18
N SER A 125 18.17 1.24 -8.57
CA SER A 125 17.48 2.29 -7.82
C SER A 125 16.61 1.67 -6.73
N VAL A 126 16.86 2.05 -5.47
CA VAL A 126 16.02 1.66 -4.31
C VAL A 126 14.57 2.13 -4.48
N LEU A 127 14.35 3.30 -5.10
CA LEU A 127 12.99 3.80 -5.40
C LEU A 127 12.28 2.90 -6.39
N PHE A 128 12.99 2.41 -7.43
CA PHE A 128 12.43 1.46 -8.38
C PHE A 128 12.04 0.15 -7.69
N GLU A 129 12.95 -0.41 -6.89
CA GLU A 129 12.69 -1.64 -6.14
C GLU A 129 11.47 -1.50 -5.23
N THR A 130 11.38 -0.42 -4.47
CA THR A 130 10.24 -0.14 -3.58
C THR A 130 8.91 -0.05 -4.36
N ALA A 131 8.88 0.73 -5.44
CA ALA A 131 7.67 0.92 -6.26
C ALA A 131 7.23 -0.40 -6.92
N PHE A 132 8.18 -1.17 -7.44
CA PHE A 132 7.92 -2.46 -8.07
C PHE A 132 7.38 -3.48 -7.05
N CYS A 133 8.04 -3.63 -5.90
CA CYS A 133 7.60 -4.52 -4.83
C CYS A 133 6.19 -4.16 -4.32
N MET A 134 5.91 -2.87 -4.10
CA MET A 134 4.56 -2.42 -3.72
C MET A 134 3.50 -2.82 -4.74
N THR A 135 3.79 -2.60 -6.02
CA THR A 135 2.84 -2.94 -7.09
C THR A 135 2.57 -4.43 -7.14
N VAL A 136 3.63 -5.25 -7.12
CA VAL A 136 3.49 -6.71 -7.12
C VAL A 136 2.71 -7.19 -5.89
N TYR A 137 2.98 -6.60 -4.72
CA TYR A 137 2.27 -6.97 -3.50
C TYR A 137 0.79 -6.61 -3.54
N ILE A 138 0.42 -5.42 -4.05
CA ILE A 138 -1.00 -5.03 -4.25
C ILE A 138 -1.71 -6.05 -5.15
N ILE A 139 -1.06 -6.49 -6.22
CA ILE A 139 -1.62 -7.52 -7.13
C ILE A 139 -1.80 -8.84 -6.38
N VAL A 140 -0.80 -9.28 -5.61
CA VAL A 140 -0.85 -10.54 -4.87
C VAL A 140 -1.97 -10.52 -3.82
N VAL A 141 -2.08 -9.47 -3.00
CA VAL A 141 -3.14 -9.35 -1.98
C VAL A 141 -4.51 -9.24 -2.63
N THR A 142 -4.62 -8.58 -3.79
CA THR A 142 -5.86 -8.55 -4.57
C THR A 142 -6.27 -9.95 -5.01
N LEU A 143 -5.32 -10.77 -5.47
CA LEU A 143 -5.56 -12.16 -5.85
C LEU A 143 -5.90 -13.05 -4.64
N GLU A 144 -5.27 -12.83 -3.49
CA GLU A 144 -5.62 -13.51 -2.24
C GLU A 144 -7.04 -13.20 -1.78
N PHE A 145 -7.48 -11.96 -1.99
CA PHE A 145 -8.85 -11.54 -1.63
C PHE A 145 -9.88 -11.89 -2.71
N ALA A 146 -9.46 -12.16 -3.95
CA ALA A 146 -10.33 -12.42 -5.08
C ALA A 146 -11.34 -13.57 -4.88
N PRO A 147 -11.07 -14.67 -4.14
CA PRO A 147 -12.07 -15.69 -3.85
C PRO A 147 -13.33 -15.15 -3.18
N VAL A 148 -13.21 -14.10 -2.37
CA VAL A 148 -14.36 -13.45 -1.72
C VAL A 148 -15.27 -12.81 -2.76
N TRP A 149 -14.69 -12.05 -3.71
CA TRP A 149 -15.45 -11.41 -4.81
C TRP A 149 -16.02 -12.44 -5.78
N LEU A 150 -15.21 -13.42 -6.19
CA LEU A 150 -15.64 -14.47 -7.10
C LEU A 150 -16.79 -15.31 -6.51
N GLY A 151 -16.74 -15.56 -5.19
CA GLY A 151 -17.83 -16.22 -4.47
C GLY A 151 -19.10 -15.37 -4.44
N PHE A 152 -18.96 -14.06 -4.19
CA PHE A 152 -20.09 -13.13 -4.19
C PHE A 152 -20.79 -13.02 -5.56
N PHE A 153 -20.02 -12.96 -6.65
CA PHE A 153 -20.54 -12.90 -8.02
C PHE A 153 -20.90 -14.27 -8.60
N GLY A 154 -20.73 -15.36 -7.85
CA GLY A 154 -21.08 -16.72 -8.30
C GLY A 154 -20.18 -17.28 -9.41
N LEU A 155 -19.00 -16.73 -9.64
CA LEU A 155 -18.06 -17.13 -10.69
C LEU A 155 -17.27 -18.39 -10.32
N LYS A 156 -17.96 -19.53 -10.14
CA LYS A 156 -17.39 -20.80 -9.65
C LYS A 156 -16.19 -21.31 -10.46
N LYS A 157 -16.20 -21.13 -11.79
CA LYS A 157 -15.09 -21.56 -12.66
C LYS A 157 -13.77 -20.87 -12.30
N TRP A 158 -13.81 -19.54 -12.15
CA TRP A 158 -12.65 -18.73 -11.78
C TRP A 158 -12.22 -18.97 -10.33
N PHE A 159 -13.19 -19.10 -9.43
CA PHE A 159 -12.96 -19.47 -8.04
C PHE A 159 -12.16 -20.78 -7.92
N ASN A 160 -12.58 -21.85 -8.62
CA ASN A 160 -11.89 -23.14 -8.59
C ASN A 160 -10.50 -23.08 -9.22
N LYS A 161 -10.33 -22.29 -10.29
CA LYS A 161 -9.03 -22.10 -10.94
C LYS A 161 -8.04 -21.38 -10.01
N LEU A 162 -8.50 -20.32 -9.36
CA LEU A 162 -7.69 -19.53 -8.44
C LEU A 162 -7.28 -20.34 -7.20
N ASN A 163 -8.22 -21.10 -6.63
CA ASN A 163 -7.94 -21.94 -5.46
C ASN A 163 -6.84 -22.99 -5.71
N LYS A 164 -6.64 -23.46 -6.94
CA LYS A 164 -5.57 -24.40 -7.28
C LYS A 164 -4.17 -23.82 -7.10
N ILE A 165 -4.02 -22.51 -7.30
CA ILE A 165 -2.74 -21.80 -7.20
C ILE A 165 -2.63 -20.95 -5.91
N MET A 166 -3.67 -20.99 -5.06
CA MET A 166 -3.76 -20.15 -3.87
C MET A 166 -2.58 -20.36 -2.92
N PHE A 167 -2.08 -21.59 -2.79
CA PHE A 167 -0.91 -21.87 -1.97
C PHE A 167 0.32 -21.04 -2.40
N PHE A 168 0.58 -20.96 -3.71
CA PHE A 168 1.70 -20.18 -4.24
C PHE A 168 1.49 -18.68 -4.07
N ILE A 169 0.23 -18.21 -4.21
CA ILE A 169 -0.11 -16.81 -4.01
C ILE A 169 0.12 -16.41 -2.56
N ILE A 170 -0.35 -17.21 -1.59
CA ILE A 170 -0.13 -16.97 -0.16
C ILE A 170 1.36 -17.01 0.19
N ALA A 171 2.12 -17.97 -0.35
CA ALA A 171 3.55 -18.04 -0.13
C ALA A 171 4.28 -16.78 -0.65
N LEU A 172 3.92 -16.33 -1.84
CA LEU A 172 4.45 -15.08 -2.41
C LEU A 172 4.05 -13.85 -1.57
N GLY A 173 2.78 -13.78 -1.15
CA GLY A 173 2.28 -12.74 -0.26
C GLY A 173 2.97 -12.71 1.10
N ALA A 174 3.47 -13.84 1.59
CA ALA A 174 4.24 -13.92 2.82
C ALA A 174 5.71 -13.47 2.65
N LEU A 175 6.30 -13.64 1.47
CA LEU A 175 7.70 -13.28 1.18
C LEU A 175 7.87 -11.81 0.79
N LEU A 176 6.97 -11.26 -0.02
CA LEU A 176 7.08 -9.90 -0.56
C LEU A 176 7.22 -8.80 0.50
N PRO A 177 6.48 -8.80 1.61
CA PRO A 177 6.64 -7.79 2.65
C PRO A 177 8.02 -7.77 3.30
N MET A 178 8.71 -8.91 3.38
CA MET A 178 10.09 -8.97 3.89
C MET A 178 11.05 -8.29 2.92
N MET A 179 10.92 -8.55 1.62
CA MET A 179 11.71 -7.88 0.59
C MET A 179 11.43 -6.36 0.58
N HIS A 180 10.15 -6.00 0.69
CA HIS A 180 9.73 -4.60 0.74
C HIS A 180 10.31 -3.86 1.94
N GLN A 181 10.33 -4.48 3.12
CA GLN A 181 10.93 -3.90 4.32
C GLN A 181 12.44 -3.65 4.14
N SER A 182 13.15 -4.57 3.47
CA SER A 182 14.57 -4.39 3.14
C SER A 182 14.79 -3.18 2.22
N SER A 183 13.97 -3.04 1.18
CA SER A 183 14.04 -1.92 0.25
C SER A 183 13.77 -0.58 0.94
N MET A 184 12.80 -0.53 1.84
CA MET A 184 12.48 0.69 2.61
C MET A 184 13.60 1.06 3.60
N GLY A 185 14.17 0.08 4.28
CA GLY A 185 15.33 0.28 5.15
C GLY A 185 16.53 0.82 4.38
N SER A 186 16.80 0.27 3.20
CA SER A 186 17.84 0.75 2.28
C SER A 186 17.63 2.20 1.85
N LEU A 187 16.36 2.59 1.59
CA LEU A 187 16.02 3.97 1.25
C LEU A 187 16.39 4.94 2.38
N MET A 188 16.13 4.58 3.63
CA MET A 188 16.48 5.37 4.81
C MET A 188 18.02 5.54 4.94
N ILE A 189 18.78 4.50 4.65
CA ILE A 189 20.25 4.55 4.70
C ILE A 189 20.80 5.42 3.57
N VAL A 190 20.33 5.25 2.35
CA VAL A 190 20.77 6.04 1.18
C VAL A 190 20.45 7.52 1.36
N ALA A 191 19.28 7.84 1.91
CA ALA A 191 18.85 9.20 2.20
C ALA A 191 19.33 9.71 3.57
N GLY A 192 20.28 9.05 4.21
CA GLY A 192 20.73 9.32 5.58
C GLY A 192 21.14 10.76 5.85
N HIS A 193 21.73 11.45 4.86
CA HIS A 193 22.07 12.86 4.97
C HIS A 193 20.86 13.82 5.02
N LYS A 194 19.67 13.33 4.72
CA LYS A 194 18.40 14.08 4.71
C LYS A 194 17.47 13.73 5.88
N VAL A 195 17.78 12.68 6.63
CA VAL A 195 16.97 12.20 7.74
C VAL A 195 17.72 12.31 9.06
N HIS A 196 17.01 12.36 10.17
CA HIS A 196 17.61 12.39 11.50
C HIS A 196 18.48 11.15 11.74
N PRO A 197 19.66 11.26 12.41
CA PRO A 197 20.57 10.15 12.66
C PRO A 197 19.94 8.90 13.27
N VAL A 198 18.88 9.04 14.05
CA VAL A 198 18.09 7.92 14.62
C VAL A 198 17.56 6.95 13.53
N TRP A 199 17.31 7.43 12.32
CA TRP A 199 16.80 6.64 11.21
C TRP A 199 17.88 6.06 10.29
N GLN A 200 19.15 6.30 10.59
CA GLN A 200 20.29 5.85 9.76
C GLN A 200 20.92 4.54 10.27
N SER A 201 20.20 3.77 11.08
CA SER A 201 20.71 2.52 11.62
C SER A 201 20.62 1.38 10.60
N TYR A 202 21.65 0.54 10.53
CA TYR A 202 21.60 -0.72 9.78
C TYR A 202 20.54 -1.69 10.34
N GLU A 203 20.11 -1.50 11.57
CA GLU A 203 19.01 -2.25 12.19
C GLU A 203 17.66 -1.99 11.51
N ALA A 204 17.56 -0.94 10.69
CA ALA A 204 16.38 -0.72 9.84
C ALA A 204 16.27 -1.72 8.68
N LEU A 205 17.35 -2.44 8.37
CA LEU A 205 17.32 -3.54 7.40
C LEU A 205 16.93 -4.83 8.13
N PRO A 206 15.95 -5.58 7.64
CA PRO A 206 15.74 -6.94 8.11
C PRO A 206 16.92 -7.78 7.65
N ILE A 207 17.62 -8.35 8.59
CA ILE A 207 18.72 -9.28 8.36
C ILE A 207 18.14 -10.66 8.11
#